data_43ae33285f8b403ee92a68debd61fb21
#
_entry.id   43ae33285f8b403ee92a68debd61fb21
#
_cell.length_a   1.000
_cell.length_b   1.000
_cell.length_c   1.000
_cell.angle_alpha   90.00
_cell.angle_beta   90.00
_cell.angle_gamma   90.00
#
_symmetry.space_group_name_H-M   'P 1'
#
loop_
_entity.id
_entity.type
_entity.pdbx_description
1 polymer ?
#
loop_
_entity_poly.entity_id
_entity_poly.type
_entity_poly.pdbx_seq_one_letter_code
_entity_poly.pdbx_strand_id
1 'polypeptide(L)'
;MENNLLIAGVDEVGRGCLAGPVVSAAVILNNKIDLKLIKDSKKINFKNRLKIAEIIKQNSYYAIGTASVEEILKINILQAALLSMKRAIDKLEKKPDQILIDGPFAPDGLKNYKTIIKGDEKIKSIGAASIIAKTY
;
A
#
# COMPACT_ATOMS: atom_id res chain seq x y z
N MET A 1 -5.29 -19.76 21.53
CA MET A 1 -4.62 -19.94 20.24
C MET A 1 -4.64 -18.70 19.40
N GLU A 2 -3.51 -18.27 19.00
CA GLU A 2 -3.45 -17.10 18.16
C GLU A 2 -3.78 -17.40 16.74
N ASN A 3 -4.47 -16.48 16.13
CA ASN A 3 -4.64 -16.51 14.72
C ASN A 3 -3.50 -15.70 14.09
N ASN A 4 -2.56 -16.37 13.48
CA ASN A 4 -1.38 -15.73 12.91
C ASN A 4 -1.53 -15.40 11.45
N LEU A 5 -2.73 -15.00 11.04
CA LEU A 5 -2.94 -14.59 9.66
C LEU A 5 -2.11 -13.36 9.32
N LEU A 6 -1.45 -13.44 8.19
CA LEU A 6 -0.71 -12.31 7.65
C LEU A 6 -1.62 -11.56 6.68
N ILE A 7 -1.95 -10.33 7.03
CA ILE A 7 -2.84 -9.49 6.23
C ILE A 7 -2.03 -8.35 5.64
N ALA A 8 -1.99 -8.27 4.31
CA ALA A 8 -1.32 -7.18 3.61
C ALA A 8 -2.33 -6.11 3.24
N GLY A 9 -2.00 -4.86 3.52
CA GLY A 9 -2.72 -3.72 2.99
C GLY A 9 -1.98 -3.18 1.78
N VAL A 10 -2.70 -2.74 0.77
CA VAL A 10 -2.12 -2.25 -0.48
C VAL A 10 -2.77 -0.93 -0.87
N ASP A 11 -1.96 0.05 -1.21
CA ASP A 11 -2.43 1.34 -1.71
C ASP A 11 -1.45 1.88 -2.74
N GLU A 12 -1.89 2.84 -3.54
CA GLU A 12 -1.07 3.45 -4.58
C GLU A 12 -1.15 4.97 -4.51
N VAL A 13 -0.14 5.62 -5.08
CA VAL A 13 -0.12 7.06 -5.30
C VAL A 13 0.37 7.33 -6.70
N GLY A 14 0.09 8.53 -7.20
CA GLY A 14 0.51 8.94 -8.54
C GLY A 14 -0.59 8.89 -9.57
N ARG A 15 -1.75 8.31 -9.25
CA ARG A 15 -2.90 8.37 -10.16
C ARG A 15 -3.30 9.83 -10.31
N GLY A 16 -3.40 10.27 -11.55
CA GLY A 16 -3.68 11.66 -11.85
C GLY A 16 -2.45 12.55 -11.84
N CYS A 17 -1.30 12.04 -11.47
CA CYS A 17 -0.04 12.77 -11.59
C CYS A 17 0.53 12.50 -12.97
N LEU A 18 0.79 13.55 -13.75
CA LEU A 18 1.25 13.38 -15.12
C LEU A 18 2.77 13.36 -15.26
N ALA A 19 3.50 13.62 -14.19
CA ALA A 19 4.94 13.85 -14.27
C ALA A 19 5.79 12.69 -13.76
N GLY A 20 5.22 11.65 -13.19
CA GLY A 20 6.03 10.60 -12.60
C GLY A 20 5.38 9.23 -12.63
N PRO A 21 6.06 8.23 -12.10
CA PRO A 21 5.54 6.87 -12.06
C PRO A 21 4.43 6.73 -11.02
N VAL A 22 3.65 5.65 -11.16
CA VAL A 22 2.73 5.22 -10.11
C VAL A 22 3.54 4.40 -9.12
N VAL A 23 3.33 4.65 -7.84
CA VAL A 23 4.00 3.94 -6.75
C VAL A 23 2.94 3.25 -5.91
N SER A 24 3.11 1.97 -5.65
CA SER A 24 2.26 1.21 -4.74
C SER A 24 3.10 0.64 -3.62
N ALA A 25 2.48 0.48 -2.46
CA ALA A 25 3.10 -0.22 -1.35
C ALA A 25 2.18 -1.34 -0.89
N ALA A 26 2.80 -2.43 -0.42
CA ALA A 26 2.11 -3.53 0.23
C ALA A 26 2.73 -3.67 1.62
N VAL A 27 1.92 -3.73 2.65
CA VAL A 27 2.41 -3.70 4.04
C VAL A 27 1.69 -4.74 4.89
N ILE A 28 2.49 -5.56 5.59
CA ILE A 28 1.98 -6.48 6.60
C ILE A 28 2.46 -5.95 7.95
N LEU A 29 1.55 -5.32 8.69
CA LEU A 29 1.91 -4.71 9.99
C LEU A 29 1.96 -5.76 11.09
N ASN A 30 2.86 -5.57 12.06
CA ASN A 30 2.74 -6.28 13.31
C ASN A 30 1.72 -5.55 14.21
N ASN A 31 1.43 -6.13 15.37
CA ASN A 31 0.37 -5.60 16.24
C ASN A 31 0.79 -4.38 17.07
N LYS A 32 2.02 -3.92 16.92
CA LYS A 32 2.52 -2.80 17.73
C LYS A 32 2.12 -1.44 17.20
N ILE A 33 1.65 -1.38 15.95
CA ILE A 33 1.21 -0.14 15.34
C ILE A 33 -0.31 -0.04 15.48
N ASP A 34 -0.81 1.06 16.03
CA ASP A 34 -2.25 1.22 16.11
C ASP A 34 -2.77 2.16 15.03
N LEU A 35 -4.06 2.06 14.79
CA LEU A 35 -4.73 2.81 13.74
C LEU A 35 -4.68 4.32 14.00
N LYS A 36 -4.68 4.74 15.25
CA LYS A 36 -4.67 6.17 15.58
C LYS A 36 -3.40 6.83 15.10
N LEU A 37 -2.25 6.19 15.29
CA LEU A 37 -0.98 6.74 14.79
C LEU A 37 -1.04 6.96 13.29
N ILE A 38 -1.59 5.99 12.56
CA ILE A 38 -1.69 6.06 11.12
C ILE A 38 -2.65 7.17 10.68
N LYS A 39 -3.81 7.27 11.33
CA LYS A 39 -4.78 8.32 11.02
C LYS A 39 -4.23 9.71 11.29
N ASP A 40 -3.52 9.87 12.42
CA ASP A 40 -2.97 11.16 12.78
C ASP A 40 -1.89 11.62 11.82
N SER A 41 -1.17 10.68 11.20
CA SER A 41 -0.10 11.01 10.27
C SER A 41 -0.59 11.79 9.06
N LYS A 42 -1.86 11.63 8.69
CA LYS A 42 -2.42 12.31 7.54
C LYS A 42 -2.69 13.79 7.80
N LYS A 43 -2.70 14.19 9.07
CA LYS A 43 -2.99 15.55 9.49
C LYS A 43 -1.73 16.37 9.72
N ILE A 44 -0.56 15.77 9.59
CA ILE A 44 0.71 16.43 9.88
C ILE A 44 1.49 16.68 8.59
N ASN A 45 2.55 17.46 8.70
CA ASN A 45 3.34 17.82 7.54
C ASN A 45 4.18 16.63 7.03
N PHE A 46 4.76 16.79 5.86
CA PHE A 46 5.53 15.74 5.19
C PHE A 46 6.70 15.25 6.04
N LYS A 47 7.41 16.17 6.70
CA LYS A 47 8.57 15.83 7.51
C LYS A 47 8.20 14.86 8.64
N ASN A 48 7.11 15.15 9.34
CA ASN A 48 6.65 14.29 10.43
C ASN A 48 6.09 12.97 9.89
N ARG A 49 5.50 13.00 8.70
CA ARG A 49 5.01 11.77 8.05
C ARG A 49 6.16 10.83 7.71
N LEU A 50 7.33 11.38 7.34
CA LEU A 50 8.52 10.55 7.12
C LEU A 50 8.93 9.80 8.38
N LYS A 51 8.83 10.44 9.55
CA LYS A 51 9.14 9.77 10.81
C LYS A 51 8.20 8.60 11.08
N ILE A 52 6.91 8.80 10.79
CA ILE A 52 5.93 7.73 10.98
C ILE A 52 6.18 6.61 9.98
N ALA A 53 6.55 6.94 8.75
CA ALA A 53 6.90 5.94 7.75
C ALA A 53 8.06 5.06 8.26
N GLU A 54 9.05 5.63 8.91
CA GLU A 54 10.16 4.86 9.47
C GLU A 54 9.69 3.91 10.57
N ILE A 55 8.78 4.37 11.43
CA ILE A 55 8.21 3.51 12.46
C ILE A 55 7.47 2.34 11.83
N ILE A 56 6.68 2.60 10.79
CA ILE A 56 5.97 1.56 10.07
C ILE A 56 6.95 0.55 9.46
N LYS A 57 7.99 1.03 8.82
CA LYS A 57 8.99 0.15 8.18
C LYS A 57 9.66 -0.78 9.19
N GLN A 58 9.92 -0.28 10.40
CA GLN A 58 10.55 -1.06 11.45
C GLN A 58 9.62 -2.08 12.08
N ASN A 59 8.32 -1.99 11.83
CA ASN A 59 7.31 -2.83 12.46
C ASN A 59 6.43 -3.53 11.43
N SER A 60 6.98 -3.81 10.26
CA SER A 60 6.20 -4.43 9.19
C SER A 60 7.11 -5.17 8.22
N TYR A 61 6.49 -6.04 7.43
CA TYR A 61 7.07 -6.46 6.16
C TYR A 61 6.44 -5.54 5.12
N TYR A 62 7.25 -4.89 4.31
CA TYR A 62 6.72 -3.99 3.30
C TYR A 62 7.50 -4.12 2.00
N ALA A 63 6.84 -3.76 0.91
CA ALA A 63 7.48 -3.74 -0.39
C ALA A 63 6.84 -2.65 -1.23
N ILE A 64 7.60 -2.17 -2.19
CA ILE A 64 7.16 -1.11 -3.09
C ILE A 64 7.21 -1.65 -4.51
N GLY A 65 6.16 -1.36 -5.27
CA GLY A 65 6.10 -1.64 -6.68
C GLY A 65 5.84 -0.36 -7.44
N THR A 66 6.41 -0.22 -8.61
CA THR A 66 6.21 0.97 -9.43
C THR A 66 5.82 0.58 -10.84
N ALA A 67 5.14 1.51 -11.52
CA ALA A 67 4.93 1.42 -12.96
C ALA A 67 5.42 2.73 -13.56
N SER A 68 6.23 2.63 -14.59
CA SER A 68 6.90 3.78 -15.19
C SER A 68 5.94 4.63 -16.02
N VAL A 69 6.36 5.85 -16.31
CA VAL A 69 5.60 6.73 -17.20
C VAL A 69 5.39 6.04 -18.57
N GLU A 70 6.41 5.35 -19.06
CA GLU A 70 6.28 4.63 -20.33
C GLU A 70 5.22 3.54 -20.26
N GLU A 71 5.15 2.82 -19.13
CA GLU A 71 4.12 1.80 -18.94
C GLU A 71 2.73 2.43 -18.86
N ILE A 72 2.61 3.58 -18.18
CA ILE A 72 1.34 4.29 -18.10
C ILE A 72 0.85 4.64 -19.50
N LEU A 73 1.74 5.11 -20.35
CA LEU A 73 1.38 5.47 -21.71
C LEU A 73 0.94 4.27 -22.54
N LYS A 74 1.49 3.09 -22.26
CA LYS A 74 1.15 1.88 -23.02
C LYS A 74 -0.16 1.25 -22.56
N ILE A 75 -0.41 1.21 -21.27
CA ILE A 75 -1.53 0.41 -20.75
C ILE A 75 -2.58 1.23 -20.01
N ASN A 76 -2.42 2.52 -19.94
CA ASN A 76 -3.21 3.53 -19.24
C ASN A 76 -2.96 3.55 -17.72
N ILE A 77 -3.48 4.61 -17.08
CA ILE A 77 -3.16 4.88 -15.67
C ILE A 77 -3.77 3.82 -14.74
N LEU A 78 -4.98 3.35 -15.04
CA LEU A 78 -5.61 2.34 -14.18
C LEU A 78 -4.82 1.04 -14.22
N GLN A 79 -4.50 0.55 -15.41
CA GLN A 79 -3.76 -0.70 -15.54
C GLN A 79 -2.36 -0.58 -14.97
N ALA A 80 -1.73 0.59 -15.11
CA ALA A 80 -0.41 0.83 -14.53
C ALA A 80 -0.48 0.81 -12.99
N ALA A 81 -1.53 1.38 -12.42
CA ALA A 81 -1.72 1.34 -10.97
C ALA A 81 -1.86 -0.11 -10.49
N LEU A 82 -2.67 -0.91 -11.18
CA LEU A 82 -2.83 -2.32 -10.83
C LEU A 82 -1.53 -3.10 -10.99
N LEU A 83 -0.75 -2.81 -12.02
CA LEU A 83 0.55 -3.43 -12.23
C LEU A 83 1.51 -3.09 -11.08
N SER A 84 1.53 -1.83 -10.65
CA SER A 84 2.40 -1.42 -9.54
C SER A 84 2.01 -2.14 -8.25
N MET A 85 0.70 -2.33 -8.01
CA MET A 85 0.21 -3.08 -6.85
C MET A 85 0.68 -4.54 -6.90
N LYS A 86 0.56 -5.18 -8.06
CA LYS A 86 0.98 -6.56 -8.23
C LYS A 86 2.47 -6.70 -7.96
N ARG A 87 3.26 -5.76 -8.44
CA ARG A 87 4.71 -5.75 -8.22
C ARG A 87 5.05 -5.60 -6.73
N ALA A 88 4.31 -4.74 -6.02
CA ALA A 88 4.53 -4.57 -4.58
C ALA A 88 4.21 -5.86 -3.83
N ILE A 89 3.07 -6.46 -4.13
CA ILE A 89 2.64 -7.71 -3.48
C ILE A 89 3.65 -8.82 -3.73
N ASP A 90 4.12 -8.95 -4.98
CA ASP A 90 5.05 -10.01 -5.35
C ASP A 90 6.42 -9.85 -4.70
N LYS A 91 6.78 -8.64 -4.31
CA LYS A 91 8.07 -8.38 -3.65
C LYS A 91 8.03 -8.57 -2.15
N LEU A 92 6.87 -8.78 -1.55
CA LEU A 92 6.80 -9.00 -0.11
C LEU A 92 7.61 -10.24 0.27
N GLU A 93 8.42 -10.08 1.31
CA GLU A 93 9.25 -11.17 1.83
C GLU A 93 8.40 -12.30 2.37
N LYS A 94 7.28 -11.97 2.99
CA LYS A 94 6.32 -12.95 3.51
C LYS A 94 5.10 -12.97 2.61
N LYS A 95 4.60 -14.17 2.36
CA LYS A 95 3.39 -14.31 1.55
C LYS A 95 2.17 -14.04 2.43
N PRO A 96 1.34 -13.06 2.08
CA PRO A 96 0.16 -12.77 2.89
C PRO A 96 -0.92 -13.84 2.72
N ASP A 97 -1.69 -14.06 3.79
CA ASP A 97 -2.84 -14.94 3.76
C ASP A 97 -4.06 -14.23 3.18
N GLN A 98 -4.15 -12.91 3.39
CA GLN A 98 -5.22 -12.09 2.86
C GLN A 98 -4.63 -10.76 2.40
N ILE A 99 -5.20 -10.23 1.33
CA ILE A 99 -4.76 -8.96 0.75
C ILE A 99 -5.96 -8.00 0.74
N LEU A 100 -5.78 -6.82 1.34
CA LEU A 100 -6.81 -5.79 1.38
C LEU A 100 -6.31 -4.61 0.57
N ILE A 101 -7.08 -4.21 -0.43
CA ILE A 101 -6.66 -3.19 -1.40
C ILE A 101 -7.56 -1.98 -1.30
N ASP A 102 -6.95 -0.80 -1.26
CA ASP A 102 -7.71 0.45 -1.29
C ASP A 102 -8.27 0.68 -2.68
N GLY A 103 -9.56 1.02 -2.73
CA GLY A 103 -10.23 1.36 -3.99
C GLY A 103 -11.08 0.23 -4.53
N PRO A 104 -11.63 0.42 -5.75
CA PRO A 104 -12.61 -0.51 -6.29
C PRO A 104 -12.02 -1.64 -7.14
N PHE A 105 -10.73 -1.62 -7.45
CA PHE A 105 -10.14 -2.57 -8.40
C PHE A 105 -8.94 -3.29 -7.83
N ALA A 106 -8.70 -4.50 -8.32
CA ALA A 106 -7.57 -5.32 -7.90
C ALA A 106 -6.85 -5.88 -9.13
N PRO A 107 -5.53 -6.15 -9.01
CA PRO A 107 -4.80 -6.82 -10.08
C PRO A 107 -5.36 -8.22 -10.34
N ASP A 108 -5.26 -8.66 -11.59
CA ASP A 108 -5.66 -10.03 -11.94
C ASP A 108 -4.77 -11.05 -11.27
N GLY A 109 -5.33 -12.22 -10.99
CA GLY A 109 -4.55 -13.36 -10.50
C GLY A 109 -4.34 -13.41 -9.00
N LEU A 110 -4.91 -12.48 -8.24
CA LEU A 110 -4.80 -12.52 -6.78
C LEU A 110 -5.78 -13.53 -6.20
N LYS A 111 -5.37 -14.13 -5.08
CA LYS A 111 -6.24 -15.00 -4.28
C LYS A 111 -6.43 -14.37 -2.92
N ASN A 112 -7.59 -14.63 -2.31
CA ASN A 112 -7.88 -14.17 -0.95
C ASN A 112 -7.71 -12.66 -0.80
N TYR A 113 -8.35 -11.91 -1.67
CA TYR A 113 -8.25 -10.45 -1.60
C TYR A 113 -9.63 -9.82 -1.46
N LYS A 114 -9.65 -8.59 -0.98
CA LYS A 114 -10.84 -7.74 -0.93
C LYS A 114 -10.45 -6.33 -1.33
N THR A 115 -11.34 -5.66 -2.05
CA THR A 115 -11.18 -4.24 -2.35
C THR A 115 -12.06 -3.45 -1.38
N ILE A 116 -11.54 -2.36 -0.84
CA ILE A 116 -12.22 -1.60 0.18
C ILE A 116 -12.17 -0.13 -0.17
N ILE A 117 -13.35 0.47 -0.39
CA ILE A 117 -13.44 1.89 -0.70
C ILE A 117 -13.00 2.69 0.52
N LYS A 118 -12.11 3.64 0.32
CA LYS A 118 -11.51 4.45 1.38
C LYS A 118 -10.87 3.55 2.44
N GLY A 119 -10.23 2.47 1.99
CA GLY A 119 -9.61 1.53 2.89
C GLY A 119 -8.50 2.13 3.73
N ASP A 120 -7.80 3.14 3.20
CA ASP A 120 -6.74 3.83 3.93
C ASP A 120 -7.25 4.53 5.19
N GLU A 121 -8.55 4.79 5.29
CA GLU A 121 -9.16 5.37 6.49
C GLU A 121 -9.75 4.32 7.42
N LYS A 122 -9.96 3.10 6.93
CA LYS A 122 -10.66 2.05 7.67
C LYS A 122 -9.75 0.93 8.14
N ILE A 123 -8.71 0.62 7.37
CA ILE A 123 -7.84 -0.54 7.61
C ILE A 123 -6.43 -0.03 7.86
N LYS A 124 -5.87 -0.35 9.02
CA LYS A 124 -4.56 0.20 9.39
C LYS A 124 -3.42 -0.24 8.44
N SER A 125 -3.45 -1.46 7.92
CA SER A 125 -2.42 -1.90 6.99
C SER A 125 -2.51 -1.17 5.65
N ILE A 126 -3.72 -0.83 5.20
CA ILE A 126 -3.90 -0.01 4.00
C ILE A 126 -3.42 1.43 4.27
N GLY A 127 -3.77 1.97 5.44
CA GLY A 127 -3.31 3.31 5.82
C GLY A 127 -1.79 3.37 5.88
N ALA A 128 -1.16 2.33 6.41
CA ALA A 128 0.30 2.24 6.45
C ALA A 128 0.89 2.19 5.04
N ALA A 129 0.27 1.40 4.15
CA ALA A 129 0.72 1.33 2.76
C ALA A 129 0.62 2.70 2.08
N SER A 130 -0.44 3.44 2.35
CA SER A 130 -0.61 4.79 1.83
C SER A 130 0.55 5.69 2.26
N ILE A 131 0.93 5.63 3.53
CA ILE A 131 2.03 6.45 4.06
C ILE A 131 3.36 6.05 3.39
N ILE A 132 3.63 4.76 3.28
CA ILE A 132 4.85 4.27 2.65
C ILE A 132 4.91 4.72 1.18
N ALA A 133 3.82 4.59 0.44
CA ALA A 133 3.79 4.99 -0.96
C ALA A 133 3.99 6.50 -1.13
N LYS A 134 3.36 7.31 -0.27
CA LYS A 134 3.45 8.76 -0.35
C LYS A 134 4.81 9.31 0.04
N THR A 135 5.55 8.58 0.86
CA THR A 135 6.85 9.04 1.35
C THR A 135 8.04 8.39 0.63
N TYR A 136 7.74 7.58 -0.35
CA TYR A 136 8.78 6.91 -1.16
C TYR A 136 9.52 7.91 -2.11
#